data_8a27ac82d071acf5aa84cc41ee0e61fb
#
_entry.id   8a27ac82d071acf5aa84cc41ee0e61fb
#
_cell.length_a   1.000
_cell.length_b   1.000
_cell.length_c   1.000
_cell.angle_alpha   90.00
_cell.angle_beta   90.00
_cell.angle_gamma   90.00
#
_symmetry.space_group_name_H-M   'P 1'
#
loop_
_entity.id
_entity.type
_entity.pdbx_description
1 polymer ?
#
loop_
_entity_poly.entity_id
_entity_poly.type
_entity_poly.pdbx_seq_one_letter_code
_entity_poly.pdbx_strand_id
1 'polypeptide(L)'
;MVEPVATSPRLPVRRTLLVGVGLIVAALVGAFVSRQLSGPASRAEQRPSRPIVQIVRQQPGLPSLTDVIGRLCPSVAVIVPRGADPPGLQGSRAQGSGSPDAPAAVAISTDGWLLTSAALLPGGPLDAVFGDGRRVNLSDSRADPVSGLAIVKADQAAVQPLALADQGVAQVGTFGFGLTTLTGNGCSASSAMVASDFMADGDASMSYVRLQTAVDARPGVPFFDSDGRIVGLTASEPDGALIPAAIAALIADELIRGRSSATASFGFRAIDFGPPIAARLGDIRSGAGVALVEPGSAADRAGLQAGDVILAVNGTPVSSASELSRQIGTVSRSARLDVSRRAQRLAVAVRRP
;
A
#
# COMPACT_ATOMS: atom_id res chain seq x y z
N MET A 1 3.82 75.26 43.01
CA MET A 1 3.49 75.50 41.62
C MET A 1 2.19 74.77 41.33
N VAL A 2 1.12 75.57 41.15
CA VAL A 2 -0.28 75.19 41.33
C VAL A 2 -0.83 74.69 39.98
N GLU A 3 -1.45 73.52 39.97
CA GLU A 3 -2.23 73.02 38.83
C GLU A 3 -3.55 73.76 38.71
N PRO A 4 -4.01 74.05 37.48
CA PRO A 4 -5.34 74.65 37.31
C PRO A 4 -6.40 73.52 37.13
N VAL A 5 -7.43 73.63 37.93
CA VAL A 5 -8.68 72.90 37.98
C VAL A 5 -9.49 73.19 36.70
N ALA A 6 -9.80 72.15 35.94
CA ALA A 6 -10.68 72.23 34.77
C ALA A 6 -12.15 72.26 35.21
N THR A 7 -12.82 73.39 34.95
CA THR A 7 -14.26 73.57 35.14
C THR A 7 -15.06 72.95 34.03
N SER A 8 -15.94 71.99 34.35
CA SER A 8 -16.91 71.39 33.45
C SER A 8 -18.05 72.37 33.11
N PRO A 9 -18.51 72.45 31.85
CA PRO A 9 -19.63 73.31 31.46
C PRO A 9 -20.96 72.66 31.89
N ARG A 10 -21.76 73.46 32.69
CA ARG A 10 -23.13 73.06 33.01
C ARG A 10 -24.03 73.25 31.79
N LEU A 11 -24.62 72.23 31.29
CA LEU A 11 -25.64 72.24 30.24
C LEU A 11 -26.99 72.80 30.84
N PRO A 12 -27.71 73.62 30.08
CA PRO A 12 -28.94 74.21 30.60
C PRO A 12 -30.06 73.16 30.70
N VAL A 13 -30.70 73.13 31.88
CA VAL A 13 -31.73 72.17 32.32
C VAL A 13 -32.88 71.94 31.29
N ARG A 14 -33.21 72.97 30.48
CA ARG A 14 -34.25 72.87 29.45
C ARG A 14 -33.91 71.91 28.30
N ARG A 15 -32.65 71.71 27.93
CA ARG A 15 -32.24 70.74 26.83
C ARG A 15 -32.26 69.32 27.34
N THR A 16 -31.94 69.10 28.60
CA THR A 16 -31.99 67.75 29.20
C THR A 16 -33.41 67.23 29.34
N LEU A 17 -34.37 68.07 29.58
CA LEU A 17 -35.75 67.65 29.69
C LEU A 17 -36.38 67.29 28.35
N LEU A 18 -36.04 67.99 27.25
CA LEU A 18 -36.50 67.63 25.89
C LEU A 18 -35.90 66.35 25.38
N VAL A 19 -34.63 66.06 25.66
CA VAL A 19 -33.99 64.84 25.31
C VAL A 19 -34.57 63.63 26.07
N GLY A 20 -34.87 63.81 27.37
CA GLY A 20 -35.50 62.79 28.21
C GLY A 20 -36.92 62.43 27.73
N VAL A 21 -37.73 63.39 27.37
CA VAL A 21 -39.09 63.17 26.84
C VAL A 21 -39.05 62.52 25.48
N GLY A 22 -38.06 62.89 24.59
CA GLY A 22 -37.89 62.25 23.28
C GLY A 22 -37.51 60.78 23.40
N LEU A 23 -36.64 60.40 24.32
CA LEU A 23 -36.26 59.00 24.57
C LEU A 23 -37.42 58.16 25.14
N ILE A 24 -38.23 58.71 26.01
CA ILE A 24 -39.41 58.03 26.56
C ILE A 24 -40.47 57.80 25.47
N VAL A 25 -40.73 58.80 24.63
CA VAL A 25 -41.64 58.61 23.45
C VAL A 25 -41.12 57.60 22.46
N ALA A 26 -39.83 57.61 22.17
CA ALA A 26 -39.24 56.63 21.29
C ALA A 26 -39.30 55.20 21.87
N ALA A 27 -39.13 55.05 23.19
CA ALA A 27 -39.25 53.77 23.88
C ALA A 27 -40.71 53.26 23.87
N LEU A 28 -41.68 54.13 24.06
CA LEU A 28 -43.10 53.75 24.02
C LEU A 28 -43.58 53.42 22.62
N VAL A 29 -43.14 54.16 21.60
CA VAL A 29 -43.44 53.83 20.20
C VAL A 29 -42.78 52.54 19.79
N GLY A 30 -41.53 52.31 20.18
CA GLY A 30 -40.83 51.04 19.91
C GLY A 30 -41.52 49.85 20.57
N ALA A 31 -41.99 49.99 21.82
CA ALA A 31 -42.73 48.94 22.52
C ALA A 31 -44.11 48.70 21.92
N PHE A 32 -44.78 49.74 21.39
CA PHE A 32 -46.08 49.60 20.73
C PHE A 32 -45.94 48.92 19.35
N VAL A 33 -44.95 49.32 18.59
CA VAL A 33 -44.67 48.68 17.28
C VAL A 33 -44.21 47.24 17.45
N SER A 34 -43.40 46.93 18.47
CA SER A 34 -43.02 45.53 18.72
C SER A 34 -44.19 44.65 19.16
N ARG A 35 -45.18 45.24 19.85
CA ARG A 35 -46.39 44.52 20.28
C ARG A 35 -47.40 44.30 19.15
N GLN A 36 -47.39 45.16 18.14
CA GLN A 36 -48.24 45.02 16.94
C GLN A 36 -47.61 43.98 15.94
N LEU A 37 -46.31 43.87 15.91
CA LEU A 37 -45.58 42.90 15.08
C LEU A 37 -45.47 41.53 15.74
N SER A 38 -45.71 41.40 17.03
CA SER A 38 -45.80 40.12 17.73
C SER A 38 -47.25 39.59 17.58
N GLY A 39 -47.58 39.04 16.42
CA GLY A 39 -48.74 38.21 16.28
C GLY A 39 -48.65 37.05 17.29
N PRO A 40 -49.79 36.42 17.64
CA PRO A 40 -49.79 35.32 18.59
C PRO A 40 -48.81 34.28 18.08
N ALA A 41 -47.75 34.04 18.81
CA ALA A 41 -46.80 32.98 18.53
C ALA A 41 -47.60 31.68 18.52
N SER A 42 -47.92 31.20 17.33
CA SER A 42 -48.38 29.85 17.15
C SER A 42 -47.35 28.99 17.86
N ARG A 43 -47.72 28.39 18.98
CA ARG A 43 -46.95 27.28 19.53
C ARG A 43 -46.89 26.25 18.45
N ALA A 44 -45.88 26.35 17.59
CA ALA A 44 -45.46 25.22 16.79
C ALA A 44 -45.16 24.12 17.80
N GLU A 45 -46.04 23.16 17.90
CA GLU A 45 -45.80 21.89 18.55
C GLU A 45 -44.46 21.41 17.95
N GLN A 46 -43.39 21.51 18.73
CA GLN A 46 -42.14 20.84 18.43
C GLN A 46 -42.46 19.36 18.47
N ARG A 47 -42.95 18.83 17.31
CA ARG A 47 -42.93 17.41 17.09
C ARG A 47 -41.47 16.99 17.31
N PRO A 48 -41.21 16.03 18.22
CA PRO A 48 -39.87 15.52 18.38
C PRO A 48 -39.40 15.08 16.97
N SER A 49 -38.40 15.74 16.46
CA SER A 49 -37.74 15.32 15.21
C SER A 49 -37.25 13.90 15.45
N ARG A 50 -37.99 12.93 14.89
CA ARG A 50 -37.51 11.56 14.86
C ARG A 50 -36.14 11.63 14.18
N PRO A 51 -35.09 11.05 14.79
CA PRO A 51 -33.81 10.99 14.12
C PRO A 51 -34.08 10.32 12.77
N ILE A 52 -33.91 11.05 11.70
CA ILE A 52 -33.91 10.48 10.35
C ILE A 52 -32.61 9.67 10.30
N VAL A 53 -32.72 8.40 10.65
CA VAL A 53 -31.66 7.43 10.32
C VAL A 53 -31.67 7.34 8.80
N GLN A 54 -30.86 8.15 8.17
CA GLN A 54 -30.60 8.05 6.75
C GLN A 54 -29.83 6.76 6.54
N ILE A 55 -30.55 5.67 6.23
CA ILE A 55 -29.93 4.46 5.74
C ILE A 55 -29.39 4.83 4.37
N VAL A 56 -28.10 5.18 4.30
CA VAL A 56 -27.39 5.30 3.03
C VAL A 56 -27.40 3.90 2.42
N ARG A 57 -28.39 3.63 1.58
CA ARG A 57 -28.34 2.44 0.72
C ARG A 57 -27.17 2.64 -0.21
N GLN A 58 -26.16 1.80 -0.06
CA GLN A 58 -25.06 1.74 -1.03
C GLN A 58 -25.68 1.63 -2.43
N GLN A 59 -25.21 2.50 -3.32
CA GLN A 59 -25.64 2.44 -4.72
C GLN A 59 -25.28 1.07 -5.29
N PRO A 60 -26.20 0.39 -6.00
CA PRO A 60 -25.87 -0.84 -6.70
C PRO A 60 -24.87 -0.48 -7.82
N GLY A 61 -23.63 -0.94 -7.72
CA GLY A 61 -22.65 -0.73 -8.78
C GLY A 61 -21.18 -0.95 -8.42
N LEU A 62 -20.78 -0.69 -7.18
CA LEU A 62 -19.43 -1.01 -6.73
C LEU A 62 -19.50 -2.10 -5.65
N PRO A 63 -18.71 -3.17 -5.76
CA PRO A 63 -18.64 -4.17 -4.71
C PRO A 63 -18.19 -3.47 -3.41
N SER A 64 -18.85 -3.80 -2.31
CA SER A 64 -18.41 -3.31 -1.00
C SER A 64 -17.06 -3.93 -0.67
N LEU A 65 -16.22 -3.22 0.08
CA LEU A 65 -14.95 -3.78 0.54
C LEU A 65 -15.15 -5.11 1.29
N THR A 66 -16.27 -5.25 2.00
CA THR A 66 -16.67 -6.49 2.67
C THR A 66 -16.84 -7.64 1.67
N ASP A 67 -17.51 -7.38 0.52
CA ASP A 67 -17.70 -8.40 -0.51
C ASP A 67 -16.37 -8.77 -1.19
N VAL A 68 -15.48 -7.80 -1.38
CA VAL A 68 -14.14 -8.04 -1.92
C VAL A 68 -13.34 -8.93 -0.95
N ILE A 69 -13.27 -8.56 0.33
CA ILE A 69 -12.58 -9.35 1.37
C ILE A 69 -13.17 -10.76 1.44
N GLY A 70 -14.50 -10.90 1.43
CA GLY A 70 -15.17 -12.20 1.48
C GLY A 70 -14.78 -13.13 0.32
N ARG A 71 -14.56 -12.57 -0.88
CA ARG A 71 -14.10 -13.33 -2.06
C ARG A 71 -12.61 -13.72 -1.99
N LEU A 72 -11.78 -12.86 -1.41
CA LEU A 72 -10.33 -13.07 -1.34
C LEU A 72 -9.90 -14.00 -0.19
N CYS A 73 -10.63 -13.96 0.91
CA CYS A 73 -10.30 -14.67 2.14
C CYS A 73 -10.04 -16.17 1.96
N PRO A 74 -10.81 -16.93 1.13
CA PRO A 74 -10.54 -18.35 0.88
C PRO A 74 -9.23 -18.64 0.15
N SER A 75 -8.58 -17.63 -0.40
CA SER A 75 -7.31 -17.75 -1.14
C SER A 75 -6.10 -17.23 -0.37
N VAL A 76 -6.32 -16.70 0.83
CA VAL A 76 -5.27 -16.28 1.75
C VAL A 76 -5.14 -17.32 2.86
N ALA A 77 -3.91 -17.65 3.21
CA ALA A 77 -3.62 -18.65 4.22
C ALA A 77 -2.58 -18.12 5.23
N VAL A 78 -2.47 -18.80 6.35
CA VAL A 78 -1.34 -18.72 7.27
C VAL A 78 -0.57 -20.03 7.21
N ILE A 79 0.75 -19.97 7.22
CA ILE A 79 1.62 -21.15 7.21
C ILE A 79 2.02 -21.49 8.64
N VAL A 80 1.83 -22.73 9.02
CA VAL A 80 2.12 -23.23 10.37
C VAL A 80 2.88 -24.56 10.29
N PRO A 81 3.64 -24.93 11.32
CA PRO A 81 4.16 -26.29 11.44
C PRO A 81 3.03 -27.31 11.35
N ARG A 82 3.29 -28.46 10.73
CA ARG A 82 2.27 -29.51 10.54
C ARG A 82 1.64 -29.93 11.85
N GLY A 83 0.31 -29.90 11.89
CA GLY A 83 -0.49 -30.22 13.05
C GLY A 83 -0.55 -29.14 14.13
N ALA A 84 0.16 -28.03 13.97
CA ALA A 84 0.05 -26.90 14.90
C ALA A 84 -1.20 -26.08 14.60
N ASP A 85 -1.82 -25.55 15.64
CA ASP A 85 -2.90 -24.58 15.46
C ASP A 85 -2.35 -23.22 15.05
N PRO A 86 -3.05 -22.50 14.18
CA PRO A 86 -2.67 -21.13 13.85
C PRO A 86 -2.69 -20.27 15.12
N PRO A 87 -1.84 -19.24 15.21
CA PRO A 87 -1.81 -18.34 16.37
C PRO A 87 -3.17 -17.68 16.54
N GLY A 88 -3.80 -17.88 17.71
CA GLY A 88 -5.13 -17.39 18.02
C GLY A 88 -5.16 -15.93 18.45
N LEU A 89 -6.33 -15.31 18.37
CA LEU A 89 -6.62 -13.98 18.93
C LEU A 89 -6.43 -13.89 20.46
N GLN A 90 -6.18 -14.99 21.13
CA GLN A 90 -6.04 -15.03 22.60
C GLN A 90 -4.74 -14.44 23.14
N GLY A 91 -3.78 -14.06 22.26
CA GLY A 91 -2.50 -13.51 22.66
C GLY A 91 -2.43 -11.99 22.82
N SER A 92 -3.45 -11.23 22.48
CA SER A 92 -3.40 -9.77 22.42
C SER A 92 -3.29 -9.05 23.78
N ARG A 93 -3.18 -9.76 24.90
CA ARG A 93 -2.96 -9.17 26.24
C ARG A 93 -1.67 -9.58 26.93
N ALA A 94 -0.87 -10.42 26.35
CA ALA A 94 0.48 -10.67 26.87
C ALA A 94 1.41 -9.56 26.37
N GLN A 95 1.58 -8.55 27.18
CA GLN A 95 2.71 -7.62 27.09
C GLN A 95 4.00 -8.45 27.20
N GLY A 96 4.74 -8.50 26.15
CA GLY A 96 6.05 -9.14 26.12
C GLY A 96 6.15 -10.21 25.03
N SER A 97 6.86 -9.85 24.00
CA SER A 97 7.60 -10.68 23.06
C SER A 97 6.90 -11.94 22.54
N GLY A 98 6.42 -11.88 21.31
CA GLY A 98 6.44 -13.01 20.42
C GLY A 98 5.23 -13.92 20.48
N SER A 99 4.09 -13.46 19.97
CA SER A 99 3.26 -14.39 19.22
C SER A 99 4.14 -14.91 18.07
N PRO A 100 4.33 -16.20 17.86
CA PRO A 100 5.06 -16.67 16.67
C PRO A 100 4.31 -16.15 15.45
N ASP A 101 4.93 -15.20 14.76
CA ASP A 101 4.38 -14.55 13.58
C ASP A 101 4.32 -15.59 12.46
N ALA A 102 3.18 -16.27 12.36
CA ALA A 102 2.99 -17.19 11.26
C ALA A 102 2.87 -16.39 9.96
N PRO A 103 3.67 -16.73 8.94
CA PRO A 103 3.69 -15.99 7.69
C PRO A 103 2.34 -16.11 6.97
N ALA A 104 1.85 -14.98 6.48
CA ALA A 104 0.73 -14.98 5.56
C ALA A 104 1.18 -15.50 4.19
N ALA A 105 0.29 -16.17 3.49
CA ALA A 105 0.51 -16.68 2.15
C ALA A 105 -0.72 -16.42 1.29
N VAL A 106 -0.52 -16.25 -0.01
CA VAL A 106 -1.60 -16.04 -0.96
C VAL A 106 -1.47 -16.98 -2.14
N ALA A 107 -2.58 -17.58 -2.56
CA ALA A 107 -2.63 -18.48 -3.71
C ALA A 107 -2.40 -17.69 -5.02
N ILE A 108 -1.42 -18.11 -5.80
CA ILE A 108 -1.03 -17.44 -7.05
C ILE A 108 -1.17 -18.33 -8.29
N SER A 109 -1.43 -19.62 -8.11
CA SER A 109 -1.57 -20.55 -9.23
C SER A 109 -2.65 -21.60 -8.99
N THR A 110 -3.26 -22.07 -10.07
CA THR A 110 -4.31 -23.11 -10.02
C THR A 110 -3.79 -24.48 -9.61
N ASP A 111 -2.50 -24.71 -9.75
CA ASP A 111 -1.84 -25.96 -9.35
C ASP A 111 -1.36 -25.94 -7.88
N GLY A 112 -1.71 -24.89 -7.12
CA GLY A 112 -1.56 -24.85 -5.67
C GLY A 112 -0.28 -24.16 -5.17
N TRP A 113 0.40 -23.34 -5.97
CA TRP A 113 1.48 -22.51 -5.46
C TRP A 113 0.94 -21.32 -4.67
N LEU A 114 1.50 -21.13 -3.47
CA LEU A 114 1.26 -19.99 -2.61
C LEU A 114 2.52 -19.14 -2.53
N LEU A 115 2.36 -17.82 -2.55
CA LEU A 115 3.43 -16.85 -2.39
C LEU A 115 3.44 -16.33 -0.96
N THR A 116 4.61 -16.22 -0.37
CA THR A 116 4.83 -15.82 1.04
C THR A 116 6.20 -15.18 1.23
N SER A 117 6.56 -14.83 2.46
CA SER A 117 7.91 -14.42 2.86
C SER A 117 8.72 -15.62 3.37
N ALA A 118 9.98 -15.68 2.95
CA ALA A 118 10.93 -16.69 3.44
C ALA A 118 11.33 -16.47 4.91
N ALA A 119 11.30 -15.21 5.38
CA ALA A 119 11.81 -14.81 6.70
C ALA A 119 11.08 -15.50 7.86
N LEU A 120 9.81 -15.84 7.66
CA LEU A 120 8.95 -16.40 8.71
C LEU A 120 8.59 -17.86 8.45
N LEU A 121 9.15 -18.51 7.40
CA LEU A 121 8.85 -19.91 7.14
C LEU A 121 9.45 -20.80 8.24
N PRO A 122 8.60 -21.54 8.99
CA PRO A 122 9.11 -22.50 9.95
C PRO A 122 9.89 -23.61 9.27
N GLY A 123 10.88 -24.18 9.97
CA GLY A 123 11.56 -25.39 9.50
C GLY A 123 10.67 -26.64 9.63
N GLY A 124 10.88 -27.63 8.77
CA GLY A 124 10.19 -28.91 8.84
C GLY A 124 8.90 -28.99 8.01
N PRO A 125 8.07 -30.02 8.26
CA PRO A 125 6.78 -30.18 7.56
C PRO A 125 5.80 -29.06 7.90
N LEU A 126 5.14 -28.51 6.87
CA LEU A 126 4.27 -27.34 6.98
C LEU A 126 2.84 -27.66 6.54
N ASP A 127 1.91 -26.89 7.07
CA ASP A 127 0.52 -26.82 6.65
C ASP A 127 0.16 -25.36 6.32
N ALA A 128 -0.73 -25.18 5.34
CA ALA A 128 -1.43 -23.92 5.09
C ALA A 128 -2.84 -24.00 5.68
N VAL A 129 -3.24 -23.00 6.45
CA VAL A 129 -4.60 -22.83 6.98
C VAL A 129 -5.21 -21.63 6.31
N PHE A 130 -6.21 -21.85 5.45
CA PHE A 130 -6.89 -20.82 4.69
C PHE A 130 -7.95 -20.09 5.51
N GLY A 131 -8.35 -18.91 5.03
CA GLY A 131 -9.35 -18.09 5.69
C GLY A 131 -10.75 -18.69 5.74
N ASP A 132 -11.04 -19.73 4.95
CA ASP A 132 -12.24 -20.55 5.02
C ASP A 132 -12.14 -21.74 5.98
N GLY A 133 -11.05 -21.87 6.72
CA GLY A 133 -10.77 -22.95 7.66
C GLY A 133 -10.17 -24.21 7.06
N ARG A 134 -10.00 -24.29 5.74
CA ARG A 134 -9.35 -25.46 5.12
C ARG A 134 -7.89 -25.54 5.53
N ARG A 135 -7.45 -26.74 5.89
CA ARG A 135 -6.05 -27.05 6.17
C ARG A 135 -5.50 -27.95 5.06
N VAL A 136 -4.35 -27.59 4.52
CA VAL A 136 -3.71 -28.32 3.42
C VAL A 136 -2.25 -28.51 3.73
N ASN A 137 -1.72 -29.73 3.53
CA ASN A 137 -0.30 -30.01 3.67
C ASN A 137 0.50 -29.30 2.56
N LEU A 138 1.71 -28.90 2.91
CA LEU A 138 2.67 -28.33 1.97
C LEU A 138 3.77 -29.36 1.67
N SER A 139 4.07 -29.54 0.38
CA SER A 139 5.01 -30.58 -0.10
C SER A 139 6.35 -30.03 -0.59
N ASP A 140 6.40 -28.77 -1.03
CA ASP A 140 7.60 -28.14 -1.56
C ASP A 140 7.68 -26.70 -1.08
N SER A 141 8.90 -26.19 -0.90
CA SER A 141 9.14 -24.78 -0.59
C SER A 141 10.42 -24.32 -1.28
N ARG A 142 10.37 -23.15 -1.90
CA ARG A 142 11.51 -22.53 -2.58
C ARG A 142 11.55 -21.06 -2.21
N ALA A 143 12.75 -20.56 -1.94
CA ALA A 143 12.95 -19.17 -1.52
C ALA A 143 13.98 -18.48 -2.40
N ASP A 144 13.77 -17.18 -2.62
CA ASP A 144 14.76 -16.30 -3.21
C ASP A 144 15.44 -15.50 -2.09
N PRO A 145 16.75 -15.72 -1.89
CA PRO A 145 17.45 -15.14 -0.75
C PRO A 145 17.63 -13.62 -0.87
N VAL A 146 17.51 -13.05 -2.07
CA VAL A 146 17.72 -11.62 -2.29
C VAL A 146 16.45 -10.82 -2.02
N SER A 147 15.31 -11.30 -2.49
CA SER A 147 14.04 -10.63 -2.27
C SER A 147 13.39 -11.00 -0.93
N GLY A 148 13.81 -12.11 -0.31
CA GLY A 148 13.14 -12.66 0.85
C GLY A 148 11.75 -13.23 0.57
N LEU A 149 11.36 -13.38 -0.70
CA LEU A 149 10.13 -14.06 -1.10
C LEU A 149 10.31 -15.56 -1.15
N ALA A 150 9.25 -16.30 -0.89
CA ALA A 150 9.20 -17.74 -1.03
C ALA A 150 7.88 -18.18 -1.66
N ILE A 151 7.92 -19.34 -2.30
CA ILE A 151 6.73 -20.06 -2.72
C ILE A 151 6.65 -21.39 -1.98
N VAL A 152 5.44 -21.80 -1.69
CA VAL A 152 5.16 -23.13 -1.10
C VAL A 152 4.09 -23.83 -1.90
N LYS A 153 4.18 -25.15 -2.00
CA LYS A 153 3.28 -25.98 -2.78
C LYS A 153 2.25 -26.67 -1.90
N ALA A 154 0.97 -26.36 -2.10
CA ALA A 154 -0.12 -27.09 -1.50
C ALA A 154 -0.39 -28.42 -2.22
N ASP A 155 -0.57 -29.49 -1.47
CA ASP A 155 -0.76 -30.84 -2.04
C ASP A 155 -2.10 -31.02 -2.77
N GLN A 156 -3.07 -30.16 -2.53
CA GLN A 156 -4.39 -30.22 -3.16
C GLN A 156 -4.67 -28.93 -3.93
N ALA A 157 -4.96 -29.08 -5.23
CA ALA A 157 -5.13 -27.99 -6.19
C ALA A 157 -6.45 -27.19 -6.07
N ALA A 158 -7.22 -27.34 -5.01
CA ALA A 158 -8.52 -26.66 -4.86
C ALA A 158 -8.39 -25.22 -4.34
N VAL A 159 -7.33 -24.51 -4.72
CA VAL A 159 -7.13 -23.11 -4.31
C VAL A 159 -7.41 -22.20 -5.49
N GLN A 160 -8.26 -21.22 -5.30
CA GLN A 160 -8.51 -20.22 -6.32
C GLN A 160 -7.34 -19.21 -6.32
N PRO A 161 -6.58 -19.10 -7.40
CA PRO A 161 -5.48 -18.14 -7.47
C PRO A 161 -6.01 -16.72 -7.56
N LEU A 162 -5.31 -15.81 -6.91
CA LEU A 162 -5.58 -14.37 -7.02
C LEU A 162 -4.63 -13.74 -8.03
N ALA A 163 -5.17 -12.81 -8.81
CA ALA A 163 -4.40 -12.13 -9.83
C ALA A 163 -3.40 -11.16 -9.17
N LEU A 164 -2.15 -11.26 -9.58
CA LEU A 164 -1.16 -10.22 -9.36
C LEU A 164 -1.46 -9.07 -10.33
N ALA A 165 -1.34 -7.85 -9.88
CA ALA A 165 -1.58 -6.69 -10.73
C ALA A 165 -0.55 -6.67 -11.88
N ASP A 166 -1.06 -6.73 -13.12
CA ASP A 166 -0.24 -6.90 -14.33
C ASP A 166 0.64 -5.69 -14.65
N GLN A 167 0.27 -4.53 -14.19
CA GLN A 167 0.85 -3.28 -14.66
C GLN A 167 1.16 -2.33 -13.52
N GLY A 168 2.43 -2.05 -13.42
CA GLY A 168 2.90 -0.90 -12.69
C GLY A 168 3.05 -1.13 -11.19
N VAL A 169 4.02 -0.44 -10.68
CA VAL A 169 4.18 -0.23 -9.25
C VAL A 169 2.95 0.49 -8.74
N ALA A 170 2.46 0.13 -7.58
CA ALA A 170 1.38 0.85 -6.92
C ALA A 170 1.69 2.35 -6.89
N GLN A 171 0.76 3.16 -7.36
CA GLN A 171 0.95 4.61 -7.43
C GLN A 171 0.77 5.23 -6.04
N VAL A 172 1.46 6.35 -5.78
CA VAL A 172 1.23 7.16 -4.59
C VAL A 172 -0.24 7.55 -4.50
N GLY A 173 -0.82 7.37 -3.32
CA GLY A 173 -2.24 7.58 -3.09
C GLY A 173 -3.13 6.37 -3.38
N THR A 174 -2.59 5.27 -3.92
CA THR A 174 -3.36 4.01 -4.03
C THR A 174 -3.75 3.55 -2.63
N PHE A 175 -5.06 3.54 -2.38
CA PHE A 175 -5.63 2.99 -1.17
C PHE A 175 -5.88 1.49 -1.35
N GLY A 176 -5.59 0.71 -0.32
CA GLY A 176 -5.77 -0.72 -0.32
C GLY A 176 -5.78 -1.32 1.08
N PHE A 177 -5.67 -2.63 1.14
CA PHE A 177 -5.68 -3.34 2.42
C PHE A 177 -4.79 -4.58 2.38
N GLY A 178 -4.10 -4.81 3.49
CA GLY A 178 -3.44 -6.08 3.78
C GLY A 178 -4.46 -7.09 4.32
N LEU A 179 -4.32 -8.36 3.94
CA LEU A 179 -5.23 -9.42 4.37
C LEU A 179 -4.44 -10.58 4.97
N THR A 180 -4.84 -10.98 6.17
CA THR A 180 -4.28 -12.16 6.86
C THR A 180 -5.41 -13.04 7.35
N THR A 181 -5.14 -14.32 7.58
CA THR A 181 -6.15 -15.21 8.18
C THR A 181 -6.15 -15.09 9.70
N LEU A 182 -7.35 -15.19 10.26
CA LEU A 182 -7.57 -15.38 11.69
C LEU A 182 -7.72 -16.87 11.98
N THR A 183 -7.38 -17.22 13.22
CA THR A 183 -7.58 -18.60 13.69
C THR A 183 -9.00 -19.07 13.49
N GLY A 184 -9.13 -20.13 12.74
CA GLY A 184 -10.32 -20.95 12.69
C GLY A 184 -11.31 -20.61 11.57
N ASN A 185 -11.72 -19.39 11.36
CA ASN A 185 -12.61 -19.01 10.25
C ASN A 185 -12.62 -17.49 10.08
N GLY A 186 -12.08 -17.00 9.00
CA GLY A 186 -12.14 -15.60 8.64
C GLY A 186 -10.78 -14.96 8.41
N CYS A 187 -10.84 -13.71 7.98
CA CYS A 187 -9.66 -12.89 7.70
C CYS A 187 -9.67 -11.60 8.52
N SER A 188 -8.48 -11.12 8.83
CA SER A 188 -8.26 -9.77 9.33
C SER A 188 -7.78 -8.89 8.19
N ALA A 189 -8.38 -7.72 8.07
CA ALA A 189 -7.98 -6.73 7.09
C ALA A 189 -7.43 -5.48 7.78
N SER A 190 -6.33 -4.95 7.27
CA SER A 190 -5.75 -3.70 7.71
C SER A 190 -5.57 -2.77 6.51
N SER A 191 -6.08 -1.54 6.59
CA SER A 191 -6.02 -0.59 5.48
C SER A 191 -4.72 0.20 5.48
N ALA A 192 -4.20 0.51 4.31
CA ALA A 192 -3.07 1.39 4.10
C ALA A 192 -3.18 2.16 2.79
N MET A 193 -2.29 3.14 2.63
CA MET A 193 -2.14 3.89 1.39
C MET A 193 -0.67 3.85 0.96
N VAL A 194 -0.44 3.80 -0.33
CA VAL A 194 0.88 3.94 -0.90
C VAL A 194 1.37 5.37 -0.67
N ALA A 195 2.40 5.52 0.15
CA ALA A 195 2.96 6.81 0.54
C ALA A 195 4.08 7.30 -0.38
N SER A 196 4.87 6.38 -0.90
CA SER A 196 5.90 6.71 -1.89
C SER A 196 5.96 5.62 -2.93
N ASP A 197 6.40 6.02 -4.11
CA ASP A 197 6.62 5.07 -5.19
C ASP A 197 7.94 4.33 -4.99
N PHE A 198 8.19 3.55 -6.02
CA PHE A 198 9.38 2.79 -6.30
C PHE A 198 10.65 3.52 -5.81
N MET A 199 11.08 3.20 -4.61
CA MET A 199 12.29 3.73 -3.99
C MET A 199 13.33 2.61 -3.97
N ALA A 200 14.50 2.88 -4.57
CA ALA A 200 15.71 2.21 -4.18
C ALA A 200 16.43 3.19 -3.23
N ASP A 201 16.52 2.89 -1.97
CA ASP A 201 17.52 3.52 -1.12
C ASP A 201 18.88 3.16 -1.71
N GLY A 202 19.83 4.10 -1.79
CA GLY A 202 21.03 3.99 -2.61
C GLY A 202 21.89 2.73 -2.43
N ASP A 203 21.69 1.98 -1.34
CA ASP A 203 22.34 0.71 -1.02
C ASP A 203 21.36 -0.49 -1.03
N ALA A 204 20.08 -0.27 -1.38
CA ALA A 204 19.10 -1.34 -1.41
C ALA A 204 19.31 -2.25 -2.62
N SER A 205 19.38 -3.56 -2.39
CA SER A 205 19.46 -4.58 -3.44
C SER A 205 18.18 -4.71 -4.25
N MET A 206 17.07 -4.17 -3.75
CA MET A 206 15.76 -4.25 -4.40
C MET A 206 14.99 -2.93 -4.27
N SER A 207 14.09 -2.71 -5.24
CA SER A 207 13.18 -1.56 -5.23
C SER A 207 11.89 -1.91 -4.50
N TYR A 208 11.46 -1.01 -3.62
CA TYR A 208 10.26 -1.13 -2.80
C TYR A 208 9.30 0.03 -3.02
N VAL A 209 8.07 -0.19 -2.66
CA VAL A 209 7.05 0.84 -2.47
C VAL A 209 6.83 1.00 -0.97
N ARG A 210 6.74 2.22 -0.48
CA ARG A 210 6.48 2.47 0.94
C ARG A 210 4.99 2.66 1.20
N LEU A 211 4.48 1.98 2.21
CA LEU A 211 3.12 2.18 2.70
C LEU A 211 3.11 3.24 3.81
N GLN A 212 2.07 4.06 3.83
CA GLN A 212 1.74 4.87 5.00
C GLN A 212 0.89 3.97 5.91
N THR A 213 1.48 3.50 6.99
CA THR A 213 0.87 2.46 7.78
C THR A 213 0.49 2.89 9.20
N ALA A 214 -0.71 2.43 9.62
CA ALA A 214 -0.90 1.84 10.93
C ALA A 214 -1.09 0.31 10.79
N VAL A 215 -0.48 -0.34 9.82
CA VAL A 215 -0.75 -1.73 9.46
C VAL A 215 0.24 -2.62 10.17
N ASP A 216 -0.28 -3.76 10.62
CA ASP A 216 0.50 -4.92 11.01
C ASP A 216 1.40 -5.33 9.82
N ALA A 217 2.61 -4.78 9.80
CA ALA A 217 3.56 -4.89 8.69
C ALA A 217 4.35 -6.21 8.74
N ARG A 218 3.68 -7.32 9.15
CA ARG A 218 4.33 -8.63 9.10
C ARG A 218 4.79 -8.95 7.68
N PRO A 219 5.99 -9.52 7.51
CA PRO A 219 6.48 -9.92 6.20
C PRO A 219 5.55 -10.92 5.50
N GLY A 220 5.37 -10.74 4.19
CA GLY A 220 4.59 -11.66 3.36
C GLY A 220 3.08 -11.42 3.36
N VAL A 221 2.58 -10.40 4.06
CA VAL A 221 1.14 -10.05 3.99
C VAL A 221 0.82 -9.51 2.60
N PRO A 222 -0.11 -10.13 1.85
CA PRO A 222 -0.53 -9.63 0.57
C PRO A 222 -1.33 -8.33 0.76
N PHE A 223 -0.99 -7.32 -0.05
CA PHE A 223 -1.67 -6.05 -0.10
C PHE A 223 -2.48 -5.94 -1.38
N PHE A 224 -3.76 -5.61 -1.24
CA PHE A 224 -4.75 -5.58 -2.32
C PHE A 224 -5.21 -4.15 -2.59
N ASP A 225 -5.55 -3.85 -3.84
CA ASP A 225 -6.29 -2.66 -4.21
C ASP A 225 -7.81 -2.82 -3.92
N SER A 226 -8.58 -1.78 -4.20
CA SER A 226 -10.05 -1.80 -4.02
C SER A 226 -10.76 -2.82 -4.91
N ASP A 227 -10.14 -3.27 -5.99
CA ASP A 227 -10.68 -4.28 -6.91
C ASP A 227 -10.35 -5.70 -6.48
N GLY A 228 -9.47 -5.85 -5.49
CA GLY A 228 -9.00 -7.14 -4.98
C GLY A 228 -7.84 -7.75 -5.76
N ARG A 229 -7.07 -6.93 -6.49
CA ARG A 229 -5.83 -7.38 -7.14
C ARG A 229 -4.67 -7.23 -6.17
N ILE A 230 -3.75 -8.16 -6.20
CA ILE A 230 -2.53 -8.07 -5.38
C ILE A 230 -1.62 -6.99 -5.96
N VAL A 231 -1.40 -5.93 -5.18
CA VAL A 231 -0.51 -4.82 -5.52
C VAL A 231 0.93 -5.12 -5.11
N GLY A 232 1.11 -5.96 -4.10
CA GLY A 232 2.40 -6.41 -3.62
C GLY A 232 2.29 -7.21 -2.33
N LEU A 233 3.44 -7.54 -1.76
CA LEU A 233 3.57 -8.20 -0.47
C LEU A 233 4.44 -7.36 0.46
N THR A 234 4.11 -7.32 1.74
CA THR A 234 4.97 -6.66 2.74
C THR A 234 6.34 -7.33 2.79
N ALA A 235 7.38 -6.51 2.75
CA ALA A 235 8.77 -6.96 2.84
C ALA A 235 9.16 -7.29 4.28
N SER A 236 10.22 -8.06 4.45
CA SER A 236 10.84 -8.28 5.77
C SER A 236 11.58 -7.04 6.24
N GLU A 237 12.21 -6.34 5.33
CA GLU A 237 12.95 -5.09 5.54
C GLU A 237 12.94 -4.28 4.23
N PRO A 238 12.95 -2.95 4.29
CA PRO A 238 12.73 -2.12 5.48
C PRO A 238 11.26 -2.12 5.93
N ASP A 239 11.02 -1.80 7.20
CA ASP A 239 9.67 -1.75 7.78
C ASP A 239 8.73 -0.82 6.99
N GLY A 240 7.51 -1.28 6.76
CA GLY A 240 6.52 -0.58 5.94
C GLY A 240 6.80 -0.60 4.44
N ALA A 241 7.77 -1.41 3.98
CA ALA A 241 8.03 -1.61 2.57
C ALA A 241 7.12 -2.68 1.97
N LEU A 242 6.74 -2.44 0.72
CA LEU A 242 5.96 -3.37 -0.09
C LEU A 242 6.80 -3.81 -1.29
N ILE A 243 6.97 -5.11 -1.47
CA ILE A 243 7.53 -5.68 -2.69
C ILE A 243 6.45 -5.61 -3.77
N PRO A 244 6.62 -4.84 -4.85
CA PRO A 244 5.60 -4.70 -5.88
C PRO A 244 5.20 -6.03 -6.52
N ALA A 245 3.93 -6.15 -6.89
CA ALA A 245 3.38 -7.36 -7.51
C ALA A 245 4.16 -7.82 -8.76
N ALA A 246 4.63 -6.88 -9.58
CA ALA A 246 5.43 -7.19 -10.76
C ALA A 246 6.77 -7.88 -10.41
N ILE A 247 7.43 -7.45 -9.33
CA ILE A 247 8.65 -8.10 -8.82
C ILE A 247 8.31 -9.47 -8.23
N ALA A 248 7.26 -9.52 -7.43
CA ALA A 248 6.81 -10.76 -6.81
C ALA A 248 6.41 -11.82 -7.85
N ALA A 249 5.73 -11.41 -8.93
CA ALA A 249 5.36 -12.28 -10.05
C ALA A 249 6.59 -12.84 -10.78
N LEU A 250 7.57 -11.99 -11.06
CA LEU A 250 8.81 -12.41 -11.71
C LEU A 250 9.55 -13.47 -10.90
N ILE A 251 9.72 -13.20 -9.60
CA ILE A 251 10.42 -14.11 -8.68
C ILE A 251 9.64 -15.41 -8.51
N ALA A 252 8.32 -15.34 -8.33
CA ALA A 252 7.47 -16.53 -8.22
C ALA A 252 7.57 -17.41 -9.49
N ASP A 253 7.53 -16.81 -10.68
CA ASP A 253 7.67 -17.53 -11.95
C ASP A 253 9.04 -18.23 -12.09
N GLU A 254 10.13 -17.55 -11.72
CA GLU A 254 11.46 -18.13 -11.68
C GLU A 254 11.55 -19.32 -10.71
N LEU A 255 11.01 -19.14 -9.50
CA LEU A 255 10.99 -20.19 -8.48
C LEU A 255 10.14 -21.39 -8.91
N ILE A 256 8.95 -21.18 -9.50
CA ILE A 256 8.07 -22.24 -9.99
C ILE A 256 8.76 -23.04 -11.10
N ARG A 257 9.37 -22.36 -12.07
CA ARG A 257 10.04 -23.03 -13.21
C ARG A 257 11.39 -23.62 -12.87
N GLY A 258 11.98 -23.25 -11.72
CA GLY A 258 13.34 -23.64 -11.36
C GLY A 258 14.39 -23.12 -12.36
N ARG A 259 14.10 -22.01 -13.04
CA ARG A 259 14.98 -21.38 -14.03
C ARG A 259 15.00 -19.88 -13.83
N SER A 260 16.19 -19.35 -13.77
CA SER A 260 16.40 -17.91 -13.69
C SER A 260 16.37 -17.25 -15.07
N SER A 261 15.96 -15.99 -15.12
CA SER A 261 16.00 -15.18 -16.33
C SER A 261 17.45 -14.97 -16.83
N ALA A 262 17.61 -14.59 -18.10
CA ALA A 262 18.94 -14.29 -18.64
C ALA A 262 19.63 -13.15 -17.89
N THR A 263 18.90 -12.19 -17.38
CA THR A 263 19.41 -11.08 -16.55
C THR A 263 19.93 -11.59 -15.19
N ALA A 264 19.29 -12.61 -14.62
CA ALA A 264 19.71 -13.21 -13.36
C ALA A 264 21.09 -13.87 -13.45
N SER A 265 21.52 -14.33 -14.63
CA SER A 265 22.89 -14.85 -14.81
C SER A 265 23.98 -13.77 -14.62
N PHE A 266 23.62 -12.50 -14.70
CA PHE A 266 24.47 -11.35 -14.38
C PHE A 266 24.25 -10.85 -12.97
N GLY A 267 23.27 -11.40 -12.23
CA GLY A 267 22.91 -11.04 -10.87
C GLY A 267 21.98 -9.83 -10.77
N PHE A 268 21.11 -9.63 -11.74
CA PHE A 268 20.04 -8.63 -11.61
C PHE A 268 18.74 -9.12 -12.24
N ARG A 269 17.63 -8.55 -11.82
CA ARG A 269 16.31 -8.79 -12.40
C ARG A 269 15.70 -7.48 -12.83
N ALA A 270 14.97 -7.51 -13.95
CA ALA A 270 14.34 -6.34 -14.51
C ALA A 270 12.86 -6.60 -14.77
N ILE A 271 12.07 -5.56 -14.62
CA ILE A 271 10.64 -5.53 -14.90
C ILE A 271 10.31 -4.46 -15.94
N ASP A 272 9.17 -4.60 -16.57
CA ASP A 272 8.63 -3.51 -17.37
C ASP A 272 8.24 -2.37 -16.47
N PHE A 273 8.61 -1.15 -16.82
CA PHE A 273 8.12 -0.01 -16.10
C PHE A 273 6.96 0.65 -16.85
N GLY A 274 5.87 0.83 -16.12
CA GLY A 274 4.67 1.44 -16.68
C GLY A 274 4.77 2.97 -16.79
N PRO A 275 3.76 3.60 -17.42
CA PRO A 275 3.68 5.05 -17.59
C PRO A 275 3.95 5.90 -16.33
N PRO A 276 3.55 5.47 -15.11
CA PRO A 276 3.82 6.25 -13.91
C PRO A 276 5.30 6.43 -13.59
N ILE A 277 6.13 5.40 -13.84
CA ILE A 277 7.59 5.49 -13.63
C ILE A 277 8.21 6.31 -14.76
N ALA A 278 7.75 6.10 -16.01
CA ALA A 278 8.22 6.86 -17.16
C ALA A 278 8.00 8.38 -16.99
N ALA A 279 6.86 8.78 -16.44
CA ALA A 279 6.55 10.21 -16.22
C ALA A 279 7.53 10.92 -15.27
N ARG A 280 8.23 10.18 -14.39
CA ARG A 280 9.22 10.73 -13.45
C ARG A 280 10.63 10.77 -13.98
N LEU A 281 10.90 9.95 -14.98
CA LEU A 281 12.21 9.86 -15.60
C LEU A 281 12.38 10.88 -16.75
N GLY A 282 11.46 11.84 -16.86
CA GLY A 282 11.50 12.88 -17.88
C GLY A 282 11.18 12.34 -19.27
N ASP A 283 12.13 12.44 -20.20
CA ASP A 283 11.94 12.06 -21.61
C ASP A 283 11.99 10.53 -21.86
N ILE A 284 12.16 9.71 -20.81
CA ILE A 284 12.25 8.26 -20.97
C ILE A 284 10.84 7.66 -21.10
N ARG A 285 10.56 7.13 -22.29
CA ARG A 285 9.25 6.55 -22.62
C ARG A 285 9.24 5.02 -22.68
N SER A 286 10.43 4.39 -22.70
CA SER A 286 10.60 2.94 -22.80
C SER A 286 11.95 2.52 -22.22
N GLY A 287 12.03 1.26 -21.82
CA GLY A 287 13.22 0.64 -21.21
C GLY A 287 12.82 -0.52 -20.28
N ALA A 288 13.80 -1.05 -19.58
CA ALA A 288 13.59 -2.06 -18.54
C ALA A 288 14.07 -1.54 -17.20
N GLY A 289 13.19 -1.51 -16.20
CA GLY A 289 13.51 -1.10 -14.84
C GLY A 289 14.25 -2.19 -14.09
N VAL A 290 15.40 -1.87 -13.48
CA VAL A 290 16.14 -2.79 -12.62
C VAL A 290 15.40 -2.91 -11.30
N ALA A 291 14.78 -4.07 -11.09
CA ALA A 291 13.98 -4.34 -9.91
C ALA A 291 14.83 -4.77 -8.71
N LEU A 292 15.90 -5.55 -8.99
CA LEU A 292 16.74 -6.19 -8.00
C LEU A 292 18.14 -6.37 -8.56
N VAL A 293 19.14 -6.15 -7.70
CA VAL A 293 20.55 -6.46 -7.96
C VAL A 293 21.08 -7.32 -6.82
N GLU A 294 21.61 -8.47 -7.16
CA GLU A 294 22.13 -9.45 -6.23
C GLU A 294 23.48 -8.97 -5.66
N PRO A 295 23.63 -8.80 -4.35
CA PRO A 295 24.87 -8.35 -3.73
C PRO A 295 26.06 -9.23 -4.12
N GLY A 296 27.21 -8.62 -4.47
CA GLY A 296 28.41 -9.31 -4.90
C GLY A 296 28.32 -9.92 -6.30
N SER A 297 27.25 -9.70 -7.06
CA SER A 297 27.08 -10.17 -8.43
C SER A 297 27.92 -9.39 -9.44
N ALA A 298 27.90 -9.83 -10.69
CA ALA A 298 28.56 -9.10 -11.78
C ALA A 298 27.92 -7.74 -12.03
N ALA A 299 26.59 -7.62 -11.88
CA ALA A 299 25.85 -6.38 -12.03
C ALA A 299 26.18 -5.41 -10.87
N ASP A 300 26.22 -5.91 -9.64
CA ASP A 300 26.60 -5.12 -8.45
C ASP A 300 28.03 -4.57 -8.55
N ARG A 301 29.00 -5.44 -8.87
CA ARG A 301 30.40 -5.00 -9.08
C ARG A 301 30.57 -4.01 -10.22
N ALA A 302 29.67 -4.03 -11.21
CA ALA A 302 29.64 -3.05 -12.30
C ALA A 302 28.98 -1.72 -11.90
N GLY A 303 28.40 -1.64 -10.70
CA GLY A 303 27.72 -0.46 -10.19
C GLY A 303 26.29 -0.28 -10.73
N LEU A 304 25.64 -1.35 -11.22
CA LEU A 304 24.21 -1.35 -11.51
C LEU A 304 23.45 -1.31 -10.18
N GLN A 305 22.37 -0.55 -10.12
CA GLN A 305 21.56 -0.39 -8.91
C GLN A 305 20.09 -0.66 -9.17
N ALA A 306 19.39 -1.14 -8.16
CA ALA A 306 17.93 -1.20 -8.20
C ALA A 306 17.37 0.22 -8.42
N GLY A 307 16.32 0.33 -9.25
CA GLY A 307 15.77 1.62 -9.68
C GLY A 307 16.42 2.23 -10.94
N ASP A 308 17.51 1.67 -11.44
CA ASP A 308 18.04 2.03 -12.75
C ASP A 308 17.06 1.66 -13.86
N VAL A 309 17.09 2.40 -14.97
CA VAL A 309 16.36 2.03 -16.18
C VAL A 309 17.34 1.77 -17.31
N ILE A 310 17.35 0.55 -17.80
CA ILE A 310 18.19 0.13 -18.93
C ILE A 310 17.50 0.55 -20.23
N LEU A 311 18.18 1.37 -21.01
CA LEU A 311 17.69 1.95 -22.26
C LEU A 311 18.23 1.25 -23.50
N ALA A 312 19.44 0.69 -23.40
CA ALA A 312 20.08 -0.05 -24.51
C ALA A 312 21.09 -1.07 -23.99
N VAL A 313 21.31 -2.11 -24.78
CA VAL A 313 22.38 -3.11 -24.60
C VAL A 313 23.30 -3.06 -25.82
N ASN A 314 24.58 -2.77 -25.62
CA ASN A 314 25.57 -2.61 -26.70
C ASN A 314 25.13 -1.63 -27.81
N GLY A 315 24.42 -0.56 -27.43
CA GLY A 315 23.87 0.44 -28.34
C GLY A 315 22.53 0.06 -29.00
N THR A 316 22.04 -1.17 -28.80
CA THR A 316 20.72 -1.59 -29.30
C THR A 316 19.65 -1.21 -28.30
N PRO A 317 18.64 -0.40 -28.66
CA PRO A 317 17.60 0.04 -27.75
C PRO A 317 16.83 -1.10 -27.10
N VAL A 318 16.37 -0.87 -25.86
CA VAL A 318 15.54 -1.79 -25.08
C VAL A 318 14.23 -1.08 -24.78
N SER A 319 13.10 -1.73 -25.04
CA SER A 319 11.76 -1.21 -24.78
C SER A 319 11.03 -1.93 -23.62
N SER A 320 11.50 -3.12 -23.23
CA SER A 320 10.87 -3.96 -22.22
C SER A 320 11.88 -4.89 -21.52
N ALA A 321 11.50 -5.44 -20.37
CA ALA A 321 12.29 -6.42 -19.65
C ALA A 321 12.48 -7.72 -20.46
N SER A 322 11.48 -8.14 -21.22
CA SER A 322 11.56 -9.29 -22.09
C SER A 322 12.55 -9.09 -23.25
N GLU A 323 12.58 -7.89 -23.82
CA GLU A 323 13.56 -7.53 -24.85
C GLU A 323 14.98 -7.46 -24.27
N LEU A 324 15.15 -6.84 -23.10
CA LEU A 324 16.40 -6.84 -22.37
C LEU A 324 16.92 -8.27 -22.14
N SER A 325 16.06 -9.15 -21.61
CA SER A 325 16.42 -10.55 -21.34
C SER A 325 16.88 -11.29 -22.60
N ARG A 326 16.21 -11.06 -23.73
CA ARG A 326 16.58 -11.64 -25.03
C ARG A 326 17.93 -11.12 -25.51
N GLN A 327 18.16 -9.79 -25.47
CA GLN A 327 19.40 -9.17 -25.93
C GLN A 327 20.59 -9.58 -25.06
N ILE A 328 20.44 -9.52 -23.72
CA ILE A 328 21.53 -9.86 -22.79
C ILE A 328 21.83 -11.37 -22.80
N GLY A 329 20.83 -12.21 -23.10
CA GLY A 329 20.98 -13.66 -23.24
C GLY A 329 21.96 -14.07 -24.35
N THR A 330 22.12 -13.24 -25.39
CA THR A 330 23.06 -13.48 -26.49
C THR A 330 24.49 -13.01 -26.19
N VAL A 331 24.68 -12.29 -25.09
CA VAL A 331 25.99 -11.75 -24.72
C VAL A 331 26.92 -12.87 -24.23
N SER A 332 28.07 -13.03 -24.85
CA SER A 332 29.02 -14.10 -24.52
C SER A 332 29.99 -13.75 -23.39
N ARG A 333 30.46 -12.50 -23.30
CA ARG A 333 31.50 -12.09 -22.32
C ARG A 333 31.14 -10.84 -21.52
N SER A 334 30.75 -9.76 -22.18
CA SER A 334 30.42 -8.51 -21.52
C SER A 334 29.38 -7.74 -22.32
N ALA A 335 28.49 -7.02 -21.62
CA ALA A 335 27.54 -6.11 -22.20
C ALA A 335 27.77 -4.70 -21.66
N ARG A 336 27.66 -3.70 -22.52
CA ARG A 336 27.54 -2.32 -22.13
C ARG A 336 26.05 -1.98 -22.05
N LEU A 337 25.62 -1.55 -20.88
CA LEU A 337 24.25 -1.12 -20.62
C LEU A 337 24.23 0.42 -20.60
N ASP A 338 23.40 1.01 -21.45
CA ASP A 338 23.10 2.44 -21.33
C ASP A 338 21.92 2.58 -20.37
N VAL A 339 22.17 3.27 -19.25
CA VAL A 339 21.29 3.28 -18.08
C VAL A 339 20.88 4.72 -17.78
N SER A 340 19.65 4.91 -17.34
CA SER A 340 19.21 6.14 -16.70
C SER A 340 19.07 5.91 -15.20
N ARG A 341 19.74 6.72 -14.41
CA ARG A 341 19.65 6.79 -12.96
C ARG A 341 19.31 8.20 -12.55
N ARG A 342 18.17 8.43 -11.90
CA ARG A 342 17.71 9.77 -11.46
C ARG A 342 17.82 10.81 -12.60
N ALA A 343 17.35 10.46 -13.79
CA ALA A 343 17.43 11.26 -15.02
C ALA A 343 18.86 11.52 -15.56
N GLN A 344 19.89 10.95 -14.98
CA GLN A 344 21.25 11.01 -15.52
C GLN A 344 21.55 9.75 -16.36
N ARG A 345 22.17 9.94 -17.53
CA ARG A 345 22.60 8.84 -18.38
C ARG A 345 23.97 8.34 -17.97
N LEU A 346 24.09 7.04 -17.79
CA LEU A 346 25.30 6.35 -17.38
C LEU A 346 25.55 5.16 -18.31
N ALA A 347 26.80 4.76 -18.47
CA ALA A 347 27.15 3.52 -19.13
C ALA A 347 27.74 2.54 -18.09
N VAL A 348 27.12 1.38 -17.96
CA VAL A 348 27.52 0.32 -17.03
C VAL A 348 27.98 -0.87 -17.84
N ALA A 349 29.20 -1.35 -17.59
CA ALA A 349 29.76 -2.52 -18.27
C ALA A 349 29.66 -3.75 -17.37
N VAL A 350 28.74 -4.64 -17.67
CA VAL A 350 28.57 -5.92 -16.95
C VAL A 350 29.33 -7.04 -17.65
N ARG A 351 30.01 -7.88 -16.86
CA ARG A 351 30.74 -9.04 -17.38
C ARG A 351 30.01 -10.31 -16.96
N ARG A 352 29.93 -11.27 -17.85
CA ARG A 352 29.39 -12.59 -17.51
C ARG A 352 30.32 -13.26 -16.49
N PRO A 353 29.80 -13.84 -15.40
CA PRO A 353 30.60 -14.57 -14.42
C PRO A 353 31.32 -15.79 -15.04
#